data_60aee07966481252c8aef03d05c4b27e
#
_entry.id   60aee07966481252c8aef03d05c4b27e
#
_cell.length_a   1.000
_cell.length_b   1.000
_cell.length_c   1.000
_cell.angle_alpha   90.00
_cell.angle_beta   90.00
_cell.angle_gamma   90.00
#
_symmetry.space_group_name_H-M   'P 1'
#
loop_
_entity.id
_entity.type
_entity.pdbx_description
1 polymer ?
#
loop_
_entity_poly.entity_id
_entity_poly.type
_entity_poly.pdbx_seq_one_letter_code
_entity_poly.pdbx_strand_id
1 'polypeptide(L)' 'MTELRCSAKACSREASWGIRWRNPKIHDEDRRKVWLACDEHRVTLNEFLSLRSFPMDVVPVADLD' A
#
# COMPACT_ATOMS: atom_id res chain seq x y z
N MET A 1 -21.33 1.06 -1.15
CA MET A 1 -20.14 0.24 -0.96
C MET A 1 -18.96 0.86 -1.66
N THR A 2 -17.85 0.87 -0.98
CA THR A 2 -16.65 1.47 -1.53
C THR A 2 -15.86 0.43 -2.31
N GLU A 3 -15.60 0.69 -3.58
CA GLU A 3 -14.73 -0.17 -4.36
C GLU A 3 -13.28 0.20 -4.04
N LEU A 4 -12.46 -0.81 -3.78
CA LEU A 4 -11.05 -0.62 -3.52
C LEU A 4 -10.29 -0.87 -4.81
N ARG A 5 -9.59 0.14 -5.27
CA ARG A 5 -8.84 0.07 -6.52
C ARG A 5 -7.36 0.27 -6.29
N CYS A 6 -6.57 -0.31 -7.17
CA CYS A 6 -5.12 -0.19 -7.12
C CYS A 6 -4.68 1.27 -7.17
N SER A 7 -3.72 1.63 -6.34
CA SER A 7 -3.18 3.00 -6.27
C SER A 7 -2.17 3.30 -7.35
N ALA A 8 -1.73 2.32 -8.11
CA ALA A 8 -0.74 2.55 -9.15
C ALA A 8 -1.29 3.46 -10.23
N LYS A 9 -0.43 4.31 -10.76
CA LYS A 9 -0.82 5.26 -11.80
C LYS A 9 -1.37 4.51 -13.01
N ALA A 10 -2.50 4.99 -13.50
CA ALA A 10 -3.18 4.42 -14.67
C ALA A 10 -3.68 2.99 -14.49
N CYS A 11 -3.73 2.49 -13.26
CA CYS A 11 -4.29 1.18 -12.98
C CYS A 11 -5.69 1.33 -12.40
N SER A 12 -6.66 0.62 -12.98
CA SER A 12 -8.03 0.64 -12.50
C SER A 12 -8.49 -0.74 -12.03
N ARG A 13 -7.57 -1.66 -11.85
CA ARG A 13 -7.90 -3.01 -11.37
C ARG A 13 -8.34 -2.98 -9.91
N GLU A 14 -9.16 -3.94 -9.54
CA GLU A 14 -9.57 -4.11 -8.17
C GLU A 14 -8.34 -4.42 -7.32
N ALA A 15 -8.23 -3.78 -6.16
CA ALA A 15 -7.13 -4.01 -5.25
C ALA A 15 -7.34 -5.30 -4.47
N SER A 16 -6.30 -6.10 -4.36
CA SER A 16 -6.31 -7.33 -3.56
C SER A 16 -5.46 -7.18 -2.31
N TRP A 17 -4.57 -6.20 -2.28
CA TRP A 17 -3.61 -6.03 -1.20
C TRP A 17 -3.59 -4.60 -0.71
N GLY A 18 -3.28 -4.45 0.58
CA GLY A 18 -3.04 -3.14 1.17
C GLY A 18 -1.61 -3.10 1.68
N ILE A 19 -0.89 -2.06 1.32
CA ILE A 19 0.46 -1.84 1.80
C ILE A 19 0.41 -0.74 2.84
N ARG A 20 0.60 -1.10 4.10
CA ARG A 20 0.64 -0.13 5.20
C ARG A 20 2.09 0.31 5.35
N TRP A 21 2.33 1.60 5.25
CA TRP A 21 3.69 2.13 5.28
C TRP A 21 3.75 3.44 6.06
N ARG A 22 4.95 3.83 6.40
CA ARG A 22 5.17 5.05 7.15
C ARG A 22 6.49 5.67 6.70
N ASN A 23 6.50 6.99 6.59
CA ASN A 23 7.74 7.74 6.37
C ASN A 23 8.20 8.25 7.74
N PRO A 24 9.27 7.67 8.32
CA PRO A 24 9.69 8.04 9.68
C PRO A 24 10.10 9.50 9.83
N LYS A 25 10.39 10.18 8.72
CA LYS A 25 10.81 11.58 8.78
C LYS A 25 9.64 12.55 8.93
N ILE A 26 8.45 12.15 8.46
CA ILE A 26 7.30 13.04 8.46
C ILE A 26 6.07 12.45 9.15
N HIS A 27 6.09 11.18 9.47
CA HIS A 27 4.97 10.51 10.15
C HIS A 27 5.38 10.07 11.55
N ASP A 28 4.47 10.25 12.50
CA ASP A 28 4.65 9.74 13.86
C ASP A 28 4.53 8.22 13.87
N GLU A 29 4.98 7.60 14.95
CA GLU A 29 4.93 6.15 15.10
C GLU A 29 3.53 5.57 14.94
N ASP A 30 2.52 6.32 15.35
CA ASP A 30 1.13 5.86 15.29
C ASP A 30 0.47 6.14 13.95
N ARG A 31 1.13 6.86 13.08
CA ARG A 31 0.55 7.24 11.80
C ARG A 31 1.07 6.34 10.70
N ARG A 32 0.17 5.79 9.93
CA ARG A 32 0.51 4.96 8.79
C ARG A 32 -0.39 5.29 7.63
N LYS A 33 0.17 5.21 6.44
CA LYS A 33 -0.61 5.34 5.22
C LYS A 33 -0.84 3.96 4.62
N VAL A 34 -1.88 3.85 3.82
CA VAL A 34 -2.20 2.60 3.14
C VAL A 34 -2.29 2.87 1.64
N TRP A 35 -1.54 2.10 0.88
CA TRP A 35 -1.66 2.07 -0.57
C TRP A 35 -2.32 0.76 -0.96
N LEU A 36 -3.32 0.84 -1.83
CA LEU A 36 -4.00 -0.33 -2.34
C LEU A 36 -3.29 -0.82 -3.59
N ALA A 37 -3.21 -2.11 -3.76
CA ALA A 37 -2.48 -2.71 -4.88
C ALA A 37 -3.19 -3.95 -5.41
N CYS A 38 -3.21 -4.10 -6.73
CA CYS A 38 -3.60 -5.35 -7.35
C CYS A 38 -2.41 -6.32 -7.27
N ASP A 39 -2.63 -7.57 -7.68
CA ASP A 39 -1.58 -8.59 -7.60
C ASP A 39 -0.32 -8.18 -8.35
N GLU A 40 -0.47 -7.52 -9.47
CA GLU A 40 0.65 -7.10 -10.29
C GLU A 40 1.44 -5.96 -9.65
N HIS A 41 0.73 -4.93 -9.18
CA HIS A 41 1.38 -3.75 -8.63
C HIS A 41 1.79 -3.89 -7.17
N ARG A 42 1.35 -4.92 -6.50
CA ARG A 42 1.82 -5.20 -5.15
C ARG A 42 3.35 -5.26 -5.12
N VAL A 43 3.94 -5.96 -6.06
CA VAL A 43 5.40 -6.10 -6.15
C VAL A 43 6.04 -4.74 -6.47
N THR A 44 5.50 -4.03 -7.45
CA THR A 44 6.04 -2.74 -7.88
C THR A 44 6.02 -1.71 -6.75
N LEU A 45 4.89 -1.59 -6.06
CA LEU A 45 4.76 -0.63 -4.96
C LEU A 45 5.61 -1.02 -3.76
N ASN A 46 5.72 -2.32 -3.51
CA ASN A 46 6.58 -2.82 -2.44
C ASN A 46 8.04 -2.48 -2.70
N GLU A 47 8.51 -2.66 -3.92
CA GLU A 47 9.88 -2.31 -4.30
C GLU A 47 10.13 -0.82 -4.15
N PHE A 48 9.18 0.00 -4.56
CA PHE A 48 9.28 1.44 -4.46
C PHE A 48 9.52 1.88 -3.01
N LEU A 49 8.75 1.33 -2.09
CA LEU A 49 8.87 1.67 -0.68
C LEU A 49 10.13 1.07 -0.05
N SER A 50 10.53 -0.12 -0.48
CA SER A 50 11.75 -0.76 -0.01
C SER A 50 13.00 0.05 -0.35
N LEU A 51 13.02 0.63 -1.54
CA LEU A 51 14.15 1.46 -1.97
C LEU A 51 14.31 2.69 -1.10
N ARG A 52 13.24 3.12 -0.45
CA ARG A 52 13.26 4.26 0.47
C ARG A 52 13.48 3.85 1.91
N SER A 53 13.58 2.55 2.16
CA SER A 53 13.75 1.99 3.51
C SER A 53 12.62 2.38 4.46
N PHE A 54 11.42 2.57 3.95
CA PHE A 54 10.26 2.87 4.79
C PHE A 54 9.74 1.60 5.45
N PRO A 55 9.40 1.64 6.74
CA PRO A 55 8.69 0.53 7.37
C PRO A 55 7.39 0.26 6.64
N MET A 56 7.12 -0.99 6.31
CA MET A 56 5.90 -1.34 5.60
C MET A 56 5.47 -2.76 5.87
N ASP A 57 4.20 -3.02 5.52
CA ASP A 57 3.53 -4.26 5.81
C ASP A 57 2.53 -4.50 4.69
N VAL A 58 2.56 -5.67 4.08
CA VAL A 58 1.62 -6.00 3.00
C VAL A 58 0.62 -7.01 3.55
N VAL A 59 -0.65 -6.65 3.48
CA VAL A 59 -1.73 -7.51 3.97
C VAL A 59 -2.83 -7.63 2.93
N PRO A 60 -3.62 -8.70 2.94
CA PRO A 60 -4.79 -8.80 2.06
C PRO A 60 -5.77 -7.68 2.37
N VAL A 61 -6.46 -7.19 1.34
CA VAL A 61 -7.48 -6.15 1.51
C VAL A 61 -8.51 -6.54 2.57
N ALA A 62 -8.84 -7.82 2.64
CA ALA A 62 -9.82 -8.31 3.61
C ALA A 62 -9.38 -8.09 5.07
N ASP A 63 -8.09 -7.91 5.31
CA ASP A 63 -7.54 -7.67 6.64
C ASP A 63 -7.42 -6.19 6.98
N LEU A 64 -7.75 -5.31 6.04
CA LEU A 64 -7.78 -3.87 6.30
C LEU A 64 -9.09 -3.52 6.99
N ASP A 65 -9.02 -2.66 7.96
CA ASP A 65 -10.21 -2.19 8.66
C ASP A 65 -10.83 -0.99 7.97
#